data_a2c52f0b8b6d2099a7651c50f003447a
#
_entry.id   a2c52f0b8b6d2099a7651c50f003447a
#
_cell.length_a   1.000
_cell.length_b   1.000
_cell.length_c   1.000
_cell.angle_alpha   90.00
_cell.angle_beta   90.00
_cell.angle_gamma   90.00
#
_symmetry.space_group_name_H-M   'P 1'
#
loop_
_entity.id
_entity.type
_entity.pdbx_description
1 polymer ?
#
loop_
_entity_poly.entity_id
_entity_poly.type
_entity_poly.pdbx_seq_one_letter_code
_entity_poly.pdbx_strand_id
1 'polypeptide(L)'
;MKILGIGLDLGSTTAKFAVVDSEGKILESDYRRHGAAVKETALTLLKELQVKYPDTAFELMLTGSAALDLAVSAGAGFIQEVIASSRAIKLVAPDTDVAIELGGEDAKILYLSDGMELRMNEVCAGGTGAFIDQMA
;
A
#
# COMPACT_ATOMS: atom_id res chain seq x y z
N MET A 1 14.27 -15.82 -16.50
CA MET A 1 14.24 -14.90 -15.34
C MET A 1 12.81 -14.76 -14.86
N LYS A 2 12.59 -14.95 -13.59
CA LYS A 2 11.27 -14.77 -12.96
C LYS A 2 10.97 -13.28 -12.79
N ILE A 3 9.73 -12.88 -13.04
CA ILE A 3 9.27 -11.52 -12.82
C ILE A 3 8.18 -11.54 -11.72
N LEU A 4 8.38 -10.73 -10.69
CA LEU A 4 7.42 -10.57 -9.60
C LEU A 4 7.04 -9.09 -9.49
N GLY A 5 5.81 -8.83 -9.05
CA GLY A 5 5.37 -7.49 -8.71
C GLY A 5 5.65 -7.17 -7.24
N ILE A 6 6.08 -5.96 -6.96
CA ILE A 6 6.13 -5.40 -5.60
C ILE A 6 5.22 -4.19 -5.55
N GLY A 7 4.20 -4.26 -4.69
CA GLY A 7 3.43 -3.09 -4.27
C GLY A 7 4.01 -2.55 -2.97
N LEU A 8 4.31 -1.26 -2.93
CA LEU A 8 4.90 -0.59 -1.78
C LEU A 8 4.03 0.60 -1.39
N ASP A 9 3.46 0.55 -0.20
CA ASP A 9 2.64 1.61 0.38
C ASP A 9 3.41 2.35 1.46
N LEU A 10 3.78 3.58 1.18
CA LEU A 10 4.52 4.46 2.08
C LEU A 10 3.58 5.51 2.66
N GLY A 11 3.00 5.18 3.80
CA GLY A 11 2.11 6.08 4.54
C GLY A 11 2.85 7.02 5.49
N SER A 12 2.08 7.74 6.29
CA SER A 12 2.61 8.70 7.27
C SER A 12 3.39 8.04 8.40
N THR A 13 3.09 6.79 8.76
CA THR A 13 3.70 6.08 9.89
C THR A 13 4.34 4.75 9.51
N THR A 14 3.86 4.09 8.47
CA THR A 14 4.28 2.73 8.11
C THR A 14 4.69 2.62 6.64
N ALA A 15 5.61 1.70 6.38
CA ALA A 15 5.89 1.16 5.06
C ALA A 15 5.30 -0.25 4.99
N LYS A 16 4.45 -0.50 4.01
CA LYS A 16 3.81 -1.80 3.77
C LYS A 16 4.22 -2.31 2.40
N PHE A 17 4.34 -3.61 2.26
CA PHE A 17 4.61 -4.20 0.95
C PHE A 17 3.82 -5.48 0.72
N ALA A 18 3.64 -5.79 -0.53
CA ALA A 18 3.18 -7.09 -1.00
C ALA A 18 4.00 -7.52 -2.21
N VAL A 19 4.40 -8.78 -2.22
CA VAL A 19 5.04 -9.41 -3.38
C VAL A 19 3.99 -10.29 -4.04
N VAL A 20 3.79 -10.09 -5.34
CA VAL A 20 2.80 -10.83 -6.11
C VAL A 20 3.43 -11.50 -7.33
N ASP A 21 2.87 -12.65 -7.70
CA ASP A 21 3.26 -13.33 -8.92
C ASP A 21 2.50 -12.80 -10.15
N SER A 22 2.77 -13.38 -11.32
CA SER A 22 2.14 -13.00 -12.58
C SER A 22 0.61 -13.24 -12.62
N GLU A 23 0.09 -14.05 -11.73
CA GLU A 23 -1.34 -14.34 -11.60
C GLU A 23 -2.02 -13.45 -10.55
N GLY A 24 -1.26 -12.55 -9.89
CA GLY A 24 -1.76 -11.67 -8.85
C GLY A 24 -1.87 -12.32 -7.48
N LYS A 25 -1.30 -13.52 -7.30
CA LYS A 25 -1.27 -14.17 -6.00
C LYS A 25 -0.23 -13.52 -5.10
N ILE A 26 -0.62 -13.20 -3.88
CA ILE A 26 0.28 -12.64 -2.87
C ILE A 26 1.19 -13.77 -2.35
N LEU A 27 2.49 -13.62 -2.57
CA LEU A 27 3.52 -14.55 -2.08
C LEU A 27 3.97 -14.21 -0.67
N GLU A 28 4.08 -12.94 -0.37
CA GLU A 28 4.31 -12.44 0.98
C GLU A 28 3.87 -10.99 1.11
N SER A 29 3.60 -10.58 2.32
CA SER A 29 3.30 -9.20 2.66
C SER A 29 3.70 -8.94 4.11
N ASP A 30 4.07 -7.71 4.40
CA ASP A 30 4.39 -7.27 5.76
C ASP A 30 4.34 -5.75 5.83
N TYR A 31 4.47 -5.22 7.02
CA TYR A 31 4.61 -3.79 7.24
C TYR A 31 5.59 -3.52 8.37
N ARG A 32 6.18 -2.34 8.36
CA ARG A 32 7.04 -1.85 9.44
C ARG A 32 6.88 -0.36 9.63
N ARG A 33 7.06 0.11 10.85
CA ARG A 33 7.08 1.54 11.14
C ARG A 33 8.38 2.14 10.62
N HIS A 34 8.30 3.30 9.96
CA HIS A 34 9.49 3.92 9.38
C HIS A 34 10.11 5.01 10.28
N GLY A 35 9.42 5.46 11.34
CA GLY A 35 9.97 6.46 12.26
C GLY A 35 10.43 7.74 11.56
N ALA A 36 9.68 8.21 10.56
CA ALA A 36 10.03 9.31 9.65
C ALA A 36 11.20 9.04 8.68
N ALA A 37 11.86 7.89 8.76
CA ALA A 37 12.91 7.48 7.82
C ALA A 37 12.31 6.68 6.65
N VAL A 38 11.44 7.31 5.87
CA VAL A 38 10.62 6.65 4.83
C VAL A 38 11.50 6.06 3.73
N LYS A 39 12.39 6.84 3.16
CA LYS A 39 13.26 6.41 2.06
C LYS A 39 14.21 5.29 2.48
N GLU A 40 14.83 5.43 3.64
CA GLU A 40 15.76 4.43 4.17
C GLU A 40 15.04 3.11 4.46
N THR A 41 13.86 3.17 5.04
CA THR A 41 13.03 1.99 5.32
C THR A 41 12.62 1.30 4.03
N ALA A 42 12.17 2.05 3.03
CA ALA A 42 11.81 1.51 1.72
C ALA A 42 13.00 0.83 1.03
N LEU A 43 14.16 1.48 1.02
CA LEU A 43 15.37 0.91 0.41
C LEU A 43 15.86 -0.35 1.12
N THR A 44 15.82 -0.37 2.45
CA THR A 44 16.18 -1.55 3.25
C THR A 44 15.27 -2.72 2.92
N LEU A 45 13.97 -2.47 2.88
CA LEU A 45 12.96 -3.46 2.54
C LEU A 45 13.18 -4.04 1.13
N LEU A 46 13.41 -3.19 0.14
CA LEU A 46 13.66 -3.64 -1.23
C LEU A 46 14.95 -4.46 -1.36
N LYS A 47 15.99 -4.10 -0.62
CA LYS A 47 17.23 -4.88 -0.56
C LYS A 47 17.01 -6.25 0.06
N GLU A 48 16.26 -6.33 1.15
CA GLU A 48 15.90 -7.60 1.78
C GLU A 48 15.14 -8.52 0.80
N LEU A 49 14.18 -7.96 0.05
CA LEU A 49 13.44 -8.70 -0.96
C LEU A 49 14.35 -9.17 -2.10
N GLN A 50 15.29 -8.34 -2.53
CA GLN A 50 16.25 -8.72 -3.57
C GLN A 50 17.13 -9.90 -3.15
N VAL A 51 17.56 -9.93 -1.88
CA VAL A 51 18.32 -11.05 -1.32
C VAL A 51 17.46 -12.31 -1.21
N LYS A 52 16.20 -12.15 -0.83
CA LYS A 52 15.27 -13.27 -0.65
C LYS A 52 14.84 -13.92 -1.97
N TYR A 53 14.75 -13.13 -3.02
CA TYR A 53 14.36 -13.58 -4.37
C TYR A 53 15.51 -13.38 -5.35
N PRO A 54 16.57 -14.21 -5.29
CA PRO A 54 17.67 -14.11 -6.22
C PRO A 54 17.21 -14.43 -7.65
N ASP A 55 17.90 -13.89 -8.65
CA ASP A 55 17.60 -14.09 -10.07
C ASP A 55 16.16 -13.71 -10.48
N THR A 56 15.59 -12.73 -9.77
CA THR A 56 14.24 -12.24 -9.99
C THR A 56 14.27 -10.78 -10.40
N ALA A 57 13.55 -10.44 -11.46
CA ALA A 57 13.26 -9.05 -11.80
C ALA A 57 11.98 -8.60 -11.08
N PHE A 58 11.96 -7.37 -10.64
CA PHE A 58 10.79 -6.80 -9.97
C PHE A 58 10.17 -5.67 -10.78
N GLU A 59 8.85 -5.70 -10.90
CA GLU A 59 8.06 -4.56 -11.30
C GLU A 59 7.56 -3.87 -10.03
N LEU A 60 7.87 -2.58 -9.88
CA LEU A 60 7.60 -1.82 -8.67
C LEU A 60 6.48 -0.82 -8.90
N MET A 61 5.46 -0.88 -8.06
CA MET A 61 4.38 0.09 -7.99
C MET A 61 4.31 0.67 -6.58
N LEU A 62 4.30 1.99 -6.48
CA LEU A 62 4.24 2.69 -5.21
C LEU A 62 2.88 3.37 -5.02
N THR A 63 2.48 3.46 -3.76
CA THR A 63 1.33 4.24 -3.31
C THR A 63 1.63 4.84 -1.93
N GLY A 64 0.77 5.70 -1.46
CA GLY A 64 0.89 6.31 -0.15
C GLY A 64 1.31 7.76 -0.19
N SER A 65 0.98 8.50 0.87
CA SER A 65 1.24 9.93 0.98
C SER A 65 2.72 10.31 0.93
N ALA A 66 3.61 9.40 1.30
CA ALA A 66 5.05 9.62 1.34
C ALA A 66 5.81 8.98 0.16
N ALA A 67 5.10 8.46 -0.85
CA ALA A 67 5.72 7.64 -1.90
C ALA A 67 6.03 8.39 -3.20
N LEU A 68 5.39 9.52 -3.47
CA LEU A 68 5.45 10.16 -4.79
C LEU A 68 6.87 10.56 -5.18
N ASP A 69 7.61 11.20 -4.29
CA ASP A 69 8.98 11.65 -4.55
C ASP A 69 9.92 10.46 -4.82
N LEU A 70 9.73 9.37 -4.07
CA LEU A 70 10.52 8.16 -4.28
C LEU A 70 10.18 7.48 -5.62
N ALA A 71 8.91 7.44 -5.99
CA ALA A 71 8.46 6.89 -7.27
C ALA A 71 9.08 7.65 -8.45
N VAL A 72 9.05 8.99 -8.40
CA VAL A 72 9.66 9.83 -9.43
C VAL A 72 11.17 9.59 -9.51
N SER A 73 11.86 9.60 -8.36
CA SER A 73 13.31 9.39 -8.32
C SER A 73 13.74 8.01 -8.81
N ALA A 74 12.95 6.99 -8.53
CA ALA A 74 13.25 5.60 -8.90
C ALA A 74 12.76 5.22 -10.32
N GLY A 75 12.00 6.10 -10.98
CA GLY A 75 11.33 5.76 -12.24
C GLY A 75 10.31 4.65 -12.10
N ALA A 76 9.72 4.49 -10.90
CA ALA A 76 8.71 3.49 -10.60
C ALA A 76 7.31 4.02 -10.85
N GLY A 77 6.33 3.11 -11.02
CA GLY A 77 4.93 3.48 -11.12
C GLY A 77 4.38 4.00 -9.79
N PHE A 78 3.41 4.89 -9.88
CA PHE A 78 2.69 5.41 -8.72
C PHE A 78 1.17 5.33 -8.98
N ILE A 79 0.43 4.95 -7.96
CA ILE A 79 -1.04 4.92 -7.97
C ILE A 79 -1.57 5.50 -6.67
N GLN A 80 -2.64 6.27 -6.74
CA GLN A 80 -3.27 6.82 -5.54
C GLN A 80 -3.86 5.71 -4.67
N GLU A 81 -3.76 5.87 -3.34
CA GLU A 81 -4.21 4.89 -2.34
C GLU A 81 -5.65 4.41 -2.57
N VAL A 82 -6.55 5.36 -2.79
CA VAL A 82 -7.96 5.09 -2.99
C VAL A 82 -8.20 4.20 -4.21
N ILE A 83 -7.49 4.45 -5.30
CA ILE A 83 -7.58 3.65 -6.52
C ILE A 83 -6.97 2.26 -6.31
N ALA A 84 -5.83 2.19 -5.63
CA ALA A 84 -5.19 0.92 -5.29
C ALA A 84 -6.10 0.05 -4.43
N SER A 85 -6.67 0.63 -3.37
CA SER A 85 -7.61 -0.06 -2.47
C SER A 85 -8.86 -0.52 -3.21
N SER A 86 -9.45 0.32 -4.05
CA SER A 86 -10.66 -0.04 -4.81
C SER A 86 -10.40 -1.20 -5.77
N ARG A 87 -9.25 -1.20 -6.44
CA ARG A 87 -8.87 -2.31 -7.34
C ARG A 87 -8.62 -3.60 -6.60
N ALA A 88 -7.93 -3.54 -5.47
CA ALA A 88 -7.68 -4.70 -4.63
C ALA A 88 -8.98 -5.30 -4.08
N ILE A 89 -9.90 -4.48 -3.60
CA ILE A 89 -11.20 -4.93 -3.08
C ILE A 89 -12.02 -5.59 -4.19
N LYS A 90 -12.06 -5.02 -5.39
CA LYS A 90 -12.76 -5.62 -6.53
C LYS A 90 -12.22 -7.00 -6.87
N LEU A 91 -10.94 -7.23 -6.68
CA LEU A 91 -10.30 -8.49 -6.97
C LEU A 91 -10.58 -9.55 -5.90
N VAL A 92 -10.50 -9.17 -4.62
CA VAL A 92 -10.59 -10.13 -3.49
C VAL A 92 -11.99 -10.22 -2.87
N ALA A 93 -12.80 -9.19 -3.02
CA ALA A 93 -14.15 -9.10 -2.45
C ALA A 93 -15.07 -8.29 -3.38
N PRO A 94 -15.40 -8.81 -4.59
CA PRO A 94 -16.08 -8.05 -5.64
C PRO A 94 -17.49 -7.56 -5.27
N ASP A 95 -18.12 -8.18 -4.30
CA ASP A 95 -19.47 -7.83 -3.83
C ASP A 95 -19.48 -6.76 -2.72
N THR A 96 -18.35 -6.14 -2.45
CA THR A 96 -18.24 -5.10 -1.42
C THR A 96 -18.85 -3.79 -1.90
N ASP A 97 -19.78 -3.24 -1.12
CA ASP A 97 -20.40 -1.93 -1.39
C ASP A 97 -19.68 -0.78 -0.68
N VAL A 98 -19.16 -1.03 0.50
CA VAL A 98 -18.50 -0.03 1.34
C VAL A 98 -17.25 -0.61 1.96
N ALA A 99 -16.17 0.14 1.91
CA ALA A 99 -14.93 -0.18 2.61
C ALA A 99 -14.51 0.97 3.51
N ILE A 100 -13.96 0.65 4.67
CA ILE A 100 -13.39 1.62 5.58
C ILE A 100 -11.91 1.35 5.69
N GLU A 101 -11.12 2.33 5.28
CA GLU A 101 -9.66 2.29 5.38
C GLU A 101 -9.22 3.10 6.59
N LEU A 102 -8.50 2.46 7.50
CA LEU A 102 -7.94 3.09 8.69
C LEU A 102 -6.44 3.28 8.49
N GLY A 103 -6.01 4.50 8.21
CA GLY A 103 -4.61 4.87 8.11
C GLY A 103 -3.98 5.18 9.47
N GLY A 104 -2.71 5.59 9.46
CA GLY A 104 -2.01 6.03 10.68
C GLY A 104 -2.59 7.30 11.28
N GLU A 105 -3.05 8.23 10.46
CA GLU A 105 -3.53 9.56 10.86
C GLU A 105 -4.92 9.90 10.32
N ASP A 106 -5.45 9.14 9.38
CA ASP A 106 -6.74 9.40 8.74
C ASP A 106 -7.60 8.14 8.61
N ALA A 107 -8.89 8.34 8.42
CA ALA A 107 -9.83 7.28 8.08
C ALA A 107 -10.57 7.68 6.81
N LYS A 108 -10.74 6.74 5.89
CA LYS A 108 -11.41 6.94 4.61
C LYS A 108 -12.56 5.96 4.45
N ILE A 109 -13.68 6.44 3.97
CA ILE A 109 -14.82 5.59 3.61
C ILE A 109 -14.90 5.56 2.08
N LEU A 110 -14.86 4.35 1.53
CA LEU A 110 -14.93 4.09 0.10
C LEU A 110 -16.28 3.47 -0.24
N TYR A 111 -17.03 4.11 -1.12
CA TYR A 111 -18.29 3.59 -1.63
C TYR A 111 -18.03 2.98 -3.00
N LEU A 112 -18.22 1.68 -3.11
CA LEU A 112 -17.85 0.88 -4.28
C LEU A 112 -19.06 0.39 -5.08
N SER A 113 -20.27 0.79 -4.71
CA SER A 113 -21.50 0.39 -5.39
C SER A 113 -21.59 0.97 -6.80
N ASP A 114 -22.20 0.22 -7.72
CA ASP A 114 -22.50 0.60 -9.11
C ASP A 114 -21.32 1.12 -9.93
N GLY A 115 -20.24 0.37 -9.88
CA GLY A 115 -19.19 0.48 -10.89
C GLY A 115 -18.33 1.71 -10.82
N MET A 116 -18.08 2.34 -9.67
CA MET A 116 -16.99 3.31 -9.54
C MET A 116 -17.33 4.68 -8.94
N GLU A 117 -18.42 4.87 -8.26
CA GLU A 117 -18.54 6.08 -7.44
C GLU A 117 -17.65 5.99 -6.20
N LEU A 118 -16.47 6.58 -6.33
CA LEU A 118 -15.54 6.70 -5.24
C LEU A 118 -15.89 7.96 -4.43
N ARG A 119 -16.65 7.80 -3.36
CA ARG A 119 -16.83 8.86 -2.37
C ARG A 119 -15.87 8.61 -1.22
N MET A 120 -15.08 9.61 -0.91
CA MET A 120 -14.12 9.58 0.18
C MET A 120 -14.54 10.57 1.25
N ASN A 121 -14.69 10.09 2.48
CA ASN A 121 -14.84 10.93 3.65
C ASN A 121 -13.59 10.77 4.50
N GLU A 122 -12.84 11.86 4.67
CA GLU A 122 -11.67 11.88 5.53
C GLU A 122 -12.02 12.41 6.90
N VAL A 123 -11.69 11.63 7.94
CA VAL A 123 -11.80 12.05 9.33
C VAL A 123 -10.42 11.91 9.99
N CYS A 124 -9.92 13.03 10.52
CA CYS A 124 -8.64 13.05 11.23
C CYS A 124 -8.74 12.48 12.64
N ALA A 125 -7.74 11.71 13.03
CA ALA A 125 -7.38 11.31 14.39
C ALA A 125 -8.33 10.39 15.18
N GLY A 126 -9.61 10.65 15.23
CA GLY A 126 -10.54 9.97 16.15
C GLY A 126 -10.85 8.49 15.86
N GLY A 127 -10.59 7.98 14.65
CA GLY A 127 -10.84 6.60 14.24
C GLY A 127 -9.68 5.98 13.47
N THR A 128 -8.48 6.49 13.69
CA THR A 128 -7.28 6.13 12.92
C THR A 128 -6.46 5.05 13.60
N GLY A 129 -5.47 4.49 12.85
CA GLY A 129 -4.52 3.54 13.39
C GLY A 129 -3.73 4.09 14.59
N ALA A 130 -3.39 5.38 14.58
CA ALA A 130 -2.72 6.02 15.72
C ALA A 130 -3.59 6.03 16.98
N PHE A 131 -4.88 6.28 16.86
CA PHE A 131 -5.83 6.20 17.96
C PHE A 131 -5.95 4.76 18.49
N ILE A 132 -6.04 3.78 17.60
CA ILE A 132 -6.08 2.37 17.97
C ILE A 132 -4.81 1.96 18.72
N ASP A 133 -3.63 2.38 18.25
CA ASP A 133 -2.35 2.12 18.90
C ASP A 133 -2.29 2.72 20.31
N GLN A 134 -2.84 3.91 20.51
CA GLN A 134 -2.92 4.54 21.84
C GLN A 134 -3.85 3.80 22.80
N MET A 135 -4.87 3.16 22.28
CA MET A 135 -5.85 2.39 23.06
C MET A 135 -5.35 0.98 23.40
N ALA A 136 -4.40 0.48 22.65
CA ALA A 136 -3.80 -0.82 22.92
C ALA A 136 -2.72 -0.73 24.00
#